data_d1c6899c51078d8b43242a31f79de3d1
#
_entry.id   d1c6899c51078d8b43242a31f79de3d1
#
_cell.length_a   1.000
_cell.length_b   1.000
_cell.length_c   1.000
_cell.angle_alpha   90.00
_cell.angle_beta   90.00
_cell.angle_gamma   90.00
#
_symmetry.space_group_name_H-M   'P 1'
#
loop_
_entity.id
_entity.type
_entity.pdbx_description
1 polymer ?
#
loop_
_entity_poly.entity_id
_entity_poly.type
_entity_poly.pdbx_seq_one_letter_code
_entity_poly.pdbx_strand_id
1 'polypeptide(L)'
;MRATAKRYGSILQVGSQQRSNGAFRKAAELVLNGYIGKVHTIAARLGKFPEPTQYKAEPIPPELNYDRWLGPAPWEPYNLERIKGDYGGGWRRFWDYGSRKNGDWGAHHYDIIQWALGRDESGPVEFVPKGYKGEEYQYYVYDDGTKIIRGYEGKGHMIRFIGEDGEVRVSRGDKLDTDPVSLKNVVLRPSDTRLYESNDHRADWLNAIRSRKQPICHVGIGHRTATICHLSGISERLNRPVLWDPIKE
;
A
#
# COMPACT_ATOMS: atom_id res chain seq x y z
N MET A 1 -10.87 10.89 9.30
CA MET A 1 -9.68 10.72 10.15
C MET A 1 -8.62 11.82 9.91
N ARG A 2 -8.12 12.08 8.67
CA ARG A 2 -7.09 13.11 8.40
C ARG A 2 -7.50 14.50 8.93
N ALA A 3 -8.67 15.02 8.54
CA ALA A 3 -9.17 16.31 9.01
C ALA A 3 -9.37 16.36 10.53
N THR A 4 -9.89 15.28 11.12
CA THR A 4 -10.11 15.17 12.57
C THR A 4 -8.79 15.16 13.35
N ALA A 5 -7.81 14.35 12.91
CA ALA A 5 -6.50 14.32 13.53
C ALA A 5 -5.82 15.70 13.48
N LYS A 6 -5.91 16.40 12.33
CA LYS A 6 -5.41 17.78 12.20
C LYS A 6 -6.13 18.74 13.14
N ARG A 7 -7.47 18.70 13.20
CA ARG A 7 -8.28 19.58 14.03
C ARG A 7 -7.96 19.46 15.53
N TYR A 8 -7.76 18.25 16.00
CA TYR A 8 -7.50 17.99 17.42
C TYR A 8 -6.01 17.86 17.77
N GLY A 9 -5.11 18.06 16.82
CA GLY A 9 -3.67 17.88 17.02
C GLY A 9 -3.30 16.47 17.47
N SER A 10 -4.10 15.45 17.07
CA SER A 10 -3.86 14.06 17.47
C SER A 10 -2.69 13.48 16.70
N ILE A 11 -1.79 12.79 17.40
CA ILE A 11 -0.71 12.02 16.78
C ILE A 11 -1.25 10.64 16.43
N LEU A 12 -1.48 10.42 15.13
CA LEU A 12 -1.96 9.15 14.58
C LEU A 12 -0.91 8.57 13.63
N GLN A 13 -0.55 7.31 13.85
CA GLN A 13 0.34 6.56 12.97
C GLN A 13 -0.42 5.38 12.36
N VAL A 14 -0.25 5.17 11.06
CA VAL A 14 -0.78 3.99 10.35
C VAL A 14 0.22 2.85 10.34
N GLY A 15 -0.25 1.62 10.11
CA GLY A 15 0.53 0.40 10.24
C GLY A 15 1.50 0.10 9.08
N SER A 16 2.03 1.11 8.38
CA SER A 16 2.99 0.96 7.27
C SER A 16 4.42 0.79 7.78
N GLN A 17 4.65 -0.23 8.60
CA GLN A 17 5.92 -0.43 9.32
C GLN A 17 7.14 -0.69 8.43
N GLN A 18 6.97 -0.95 7.14
CA GLN A 18 8.11 -1.10 6.21
C GLN A 18 8.95 0.17 6.10
N ARG A 19 8.39 1.36 6.33
CA ARG A 19 9.17 2.60 6.39
C ARG A 19 10.20 2.61 7.54
N SER A 20 9.95 1.81 8.59
CA SER A 20 10.90 1.62 9.70
C SER A 20 11.85 0.43 9.49
N ASN A 21 12.11 0.05 8.25
CA ASN A 21 13.04 -1.03 7.90
C ASN A 21 14.12 -0.50 6.94
N GLY A 22 15.39 -0.79 7.27
CA GLY A 22 16.54 -0.27 6.55
C GLY A 22 16.62 -0.67 5.08
N ALA A 23 16.22 -1.89 4.72
CA ALA A 23 16.23 -2.34 3.32
C ALA A 23 15.21 -1.55 2.47
N PHE A 24 14.00 -1.32 3.00
CA PHE A 24 12.99 -0.52 2.31
C PHE A 24 13.39 0.95 2.22
N ARG A 25 13.98 1.53 3.27
CA ARG A 25 14.50 2.90 3.23
C ARG A 25 15.61 3.02 2.20
N LYS A 26 16.59 2.10 2.20
CA LYS A 26 17.67 2.09 1.21
C LYS A 26 17.13 1.99 -0.22
N ALA A 27 16.16 1.10 -0.47
CA ALA A 27 15.52 0.98 -1.77
C ALA A 27 14.86 2.30 -2.20
N ALA A 28 14.09 2.92 -1.31
CA ALA A 28 13.42 4.18 -1.57
C ALA A 28 14.41 5.33 -1.82
N GLU A 29 15.49 5.42 -1.06
CA GLU A 29 16.54 6.43 -1.25
C GLU A 29 17.28 6.26 -2.58
N LEU A 30 17.59 5.03 -3.01
CA LEU A 30 18.20 4.78 -4.33
C LEU A 30 17.30 5.25 -5.47
N VAL A 31 16.00 4.95 -5.38
CA VAL A 31 15.00 5.37 -6.37
C VAL A 31 14.84 6.88 -6.37
N LEU A 32 14.59 7.47 -5.21
CA LEU A 32 14.32 8.90 -5.05
C LEU A 32 15.48 9.79 -5.55
N ASN A 33 16.71 9.33 -5.37
CA ASN A 33 17.91 10.05 -5.79
C ASN A 33 18.38 9.68 -7.21
N GLY A 34 17.59 8.96 -7.99
CA GLY A 34 17.84 8.70 -9.41
C GLY A 34 18.98 7.72 -9.70
N TYR A 35 19.35 6.85 -8.77
CA TYR A 35 20.44 5.87 -8.97
C TYR A 35 20.11 4.77 -10.01
N ILE A 36 18.86 4.67 -10.45
CA ILE A 36 18.42 3.77 -11.53
C ILE A 36 17.89 4.55 -12.75
N GLY A 37 18.24 5.83 -12.86
CA GLY A 37 17.66 6.70 -13.88
C GLY A 37 16.20 7.03 -13.61
N LYS A 38 15.50 7.54 -14.61
CA LYS A 38 14.06 7.83 -14.52
C LYS A 38 13.28 6.53 -14.40
N VAL A 39 12.51 6.38 -13.31
CA VAL A 39 11.60 5.23 -13.14
C VAL A 39 10.42 5.35 -14.10
N HIS A 40 10.15 4.30 -14.86
CA HIS A 40 9.02 4.24 -15.80
C HIS A 40 8.01 3.15 -15.42
N THR A 41 8.45 2.07 -14.78
CA THR A 41 7.59 0.95 -14.43
C THR A 41 7.90 0.43 -13.03
N ILE A 42 6.84 0.15 -12.28
CA ILE A 42 6.93 -0.43 -10.94
C ILE A 42 6.04 -1.67 -10.91
N ALA A 43 6.60 -2.82 -10.55
CA ALA A 43 5.83 -4.04 -10.37
C ALA A 43 5.50 -4.23 -8.88
N ALA A 44 4.22 -4.28 -8.54
CA ALA A 44 3.72 -4.56 -7.20
C ALA A 44 3.13 -5.96 -7.14
N ARG A 45 3.77 -6.87 -6.42
CA ARG A 45 3.30 -8.25 -6.24
C ARG A 45 2.16 -8.29 -5.25
N LEU A 46 0.93 -8.36 -5.75
CA LEU A 46 -0.28 -8.44 -4.95
C LEU A 46 -1.16 -9.60 -5.42
N GLY A 47 -1.73 -10.31 -4.46
CA GLY A 47 -2.69 -11.37 -4.73
C GLY A 47 -4.06 -10.84 -5.19
N LYS A 48 -5.02 -11.75 -5.26
CA LYS A 48 -6.37 -11.50 -5.78
C LYS A 48 -7.16 -10.45 -4.99
N PHE A 49 -8.13 -9.87 -5.64
CA PHE A 49 -9.23 -9.11 -5.04
C PHE A 49 -10.22 -10.03 -4.29
N PRO A 50 -11.18 -9.46 -3.55
CA PRO A 50 -12.27 -10.24 -2.97
C PRO A 50 -12.99 -11.11 -4.00
N GLU A 51 -13.24 -12.34 -3.61
CA GLU A 51 -14.08 -13.30 -4.33
C GLU A 51 -15.12 -13.79 -3.32
N PRO A 52 -16.23 -13.03 -3.13
CA PRO A 52 -17.23 -13.35 -2.12
C PRO A 52 -17.82 -14.74 -2.30
N THR A 53 -17.99 -15.44 -1.20
CA THR A 53 -18.64 -16.75 -1.15
C THR A 53 -19.91 -16.62 -0.32
N GLN A 54 -20.98 -17.24 -0.76
CA GLN A 54 -22.19 -17.35 0.06
C GLN A 54 -21.99 -18.43 1.12
N TYR A 55 -22.34 -18.10 2.36
CA TYR A 55 -22.31 -19.02 3.48
C TYR A 55 -23.72 -19.23 4.02
N LYS A 56 -23.99 -20.45 4.51
CA LYS A 56 -25.22 -20.73 5.23
C LYS A 56 -25.23 -19.96 6.54
N ALA A 57 -26.45 -19.51 6.95
CA ALA A 57 -26.62 -18.91 8.27
C ALA A 57 -26.31 -19.93 9.37
N GLU A 58 -25.62 -19.48 10.40
CA GLU A 58 -25.37 -20.23 11.63
C GLU A 58 -25.85 -19.42 12.83
N PRO A 59 -26.15 -20.08 13.97
CA PRO A 59 -26.46 -19.39 15.21
C PRO A 59 -25.32 -18.48 15.63
N ILE A 60 -25.62 -17.26 16.03
CA ILE A 60 -24.62 -16.34 16.58
C ILE A 60 -24.18 -16.86 17.95
N PRO A 61 -22.86 -17.07 18.21
CA PRO A 61 -22.38 -17.44 19.53
C PRO A 61 -22.80 -16.41 20.59
N PRO A 62 -23.25 -16.85 21.79
CA PRO A 62 -23.73 -15.93 22.83
C PRO A 62 -22.73 -14.85 23.26
N GLU A 63 -21.42 -15.16 23.17
CA GLU A 63 -20.34 -14.29 23.52
C GLU A 63 -19.98 -13.26 22.42
N LEU A 64 -20.54 -13.41 21.21
CA LEU A 64 -20.24 -12.55 20.07
C LEU A 64 -21.31 -11.47 19.89
N ASN A 65 -20.93 -10.22 20.06
CA ASN A 65 -21.75 -9.11 19.60
C ASN A 65 -21.56 -8.94 18.09
N TYR A 66 -22.34 -9.69 17.31
CA TYR A 66 -22.19 -9.74 15.85
C TYR A 66 -22.58 -8.43 15.16
N ASP A 67 -23.56 -7.71 15.69
CA ASP A 67 -23.94 -6.39 15.18
C ASP A 67 -22.78 -5.40 15.30
N ARG A 68 -22.12 -5.38 16.46
CA ARG A 68 -20.94 -4.55 16.66
C ARG A 68 -19.74 -4.99 15.78
N TRP A 69 -19.63 -6.29 15.50
CA TRP A 69 -18.60 -6.79 14.57
C TRP A 69 -18.85 -6.32 13.15
N LEU A 70 -20.10 -6.35 12.67
CA LEU A 70 -20.49 -5.84 11.35
C LEU A 70 -20.20 -4.33 11.24
N GLY A 71 -20.43 -3.58 12.31
CA GLY A 71 -20.24 -2.12 12.30
C GLY A 71 -21.11 -1.45 11.24
N PRO A 72 -20.53 -0.61 10.36
CA PRO A 72 -21.27 0.08 9.29
C PRO A 72 -21.49 -0.77 8.03
N ALA A 73 -21.02 -2.02 7.99
CA ALA A 73 -21.21 -2.90 6.84
C ALA A 73 -22.67 -3.33 6.71
N PRO A 74 -23.16 -3.67 5.50
CA PRO A 74 -24.49 -4.23 5.33
C PRO A 74 -24.69 -5.47 6.21
N TRP A 75 -25.92 -5.64 6.72
CA TRP A 75 -26.25 -6.81 7.51
C TRP A 75 -26.20 -8.07 6.65
N GLU A 76 -25.54 -9.10 7.16
CA GLU A 76 -25.43 -10.42 6.55
C GLU A 76 -25.56 -11.50 7.62
N PRO A 77 -26.15 -12.67 7.32
CA PRO A 77 -26.23 -13.75 8.29
C PRO A 77 -24.86 -14.16 8.83
N TYR A 78 -24.83 -14.46 10.12
CA TYR A 78 -23.61 -14.96 10.75
C TYR A 78 -23.18 -16.30 10.14
N ASN A 79 -21.88 -16.47 9.99
CA ASN A 79 -21.21 -17.74 9.70
C ASN A 79 -19.77 -17.64 10.18
N LEU A 80 -19.24 -18.69 10.80
CA LEU A 80 -17.88 -18.69 11.35
C LEU A 80 -16.81 -18.44 10.27
N GLU A 81 -16.99 -19.01 9.07
CA GLU A 81 -16.05 -18.81 7.96
C GLU A 81 -16.00 -17.36 7.48
N ARG A 82 -17.11 -16.61 7.61
CA ARG A 82 -17.17 -15.17 7.27
C ARG A 82 -16.30 -14.35 8.21
N ILE A 83 -16.32 -14.61 9.49
CA ILE A 83 -15.64 -13.78 10.50
C ILE A 83 -14.18 -14.20 10.76
N LYS A 84 -13.74 -15.33 10.24
CA LYS A 84 -12.35 -15.79 10.42
C LYS A 84 -11.34 -14.73 10.04
N GLY A 85 -10.29 -14.62 10.83
CA GLY A 85 -9.19 -13.67 10.63
C GLY A 85 -7.96 -14.23 9.90
N ASP A 86 -8.10 -15.31 9.13
CA ASP A 86 -6.96 -15.91 8.44
C ASP A 86 -6.44 -15.05 7.26
N TYR A 87 -5.20 -15.30 6.85
CA TYR A 87 -4.51 -14.50 5.83
C TYR A 87 -5.08 -14.61 4.40
N GLY A 88 -5.95 -15.53 4.13
CA GLY A 88 -6.46 -15.78 2.77
C GLY A 88 -7.97 -15.81 2.66
N GLY A 89 -8.66 -15.92 3.77
CA GLY A 89 -10.09 -16.13 3.86
C GLY A 89 -10.82 -15.19 4.82
N GLY A 90 -11.94 -15.67 5.30
CA GLY A 90 -12.76 -14.97 6.25
C GLY A 90 -13.27 -13.64 5.72
N TRP A 91 -13.35 -12.65 6.60
CA TRP A 91 -13.84 -11.30 6.30
C TRP A 91 -13.09 -10.62 5.15
N ARG A 92 -11.82 -10.94 4.92
CA ARG A 92 -11.01 -10.37 3.84
C ARG A 92 -11.55 -10.68 2.44
N ARG A 93 -12.37 -11.72 2.28
CA ARG A 93 -12.94 -12.11 0.98
C ARG A 93 -14.12 -11.24 0.54
N PHE A 94 -14.66 -10.41 1.44
CA PHE A 94 -15.84 -9.59 1.19
C PHE A 94 -15.50 -8.12 1.03
N TRP A 95 -16.02 -7.50 -0.02
CA TRP A 95 -15.84 -6.07 -0.27
C TRP A 95 -16.41 -5.19 0.85
N ASP A 96 -17.43 -5.66 1.56
CA ASP A 96 -18.08 -4.95 2.65
C ASP A 96 -17.18 -4.78 3.88
N TYR A 97 -16.18 -5.66 4.06
CA TYR A 97 -15.30 -5.68 5.22
C TYR A 97 -13.84 -5.40 4.88
N GLY A 98 -13.46 -5.58 3.62
CA GLY A 98 -12.08 -5.41 3.20
C GLY A 98 -11.90 -5.56 1.71
N SER A 99 -10.66 -5.49 1.24
CA SER A 99 -10.33 -5.67 -0.19
C SER A 99 -9.27 -6.76 -0.40
N ARG A 100 -9.26 -7.77 0.46
CA ARG A 100 -8.32 -8.90 0.45
C ARG A 100 -6.87 -8.41 0.41
N LYS A 101 -6.03 -9.00 -0.43
CA LYS A 101 -4.62 -8.61 -0.55
C LYS A 101 -4.43 -7.18 -1.08
N ASN A 102 -5.44 -6.61 -1.72
CA ASN A 102 -5.36 -5.24 -2.19
C ASN A 102 -5.30 -4.21 -1.05
N GLY A 103 -6.20 -4.30 -0.07
CA GLY A 103 -6.18 -3.38 1.09
C GLY A 103 -5.22 -3.83 2.19
N ASP A 104 -5.06 -5.16 2.38
CA ASP A 104 -4.21 -5.73 3.41
C ASP A 104 -2.71 -5.52 3.07
N TRP A 105 -2.22 -6.17 2.02
CA TRP A 105 -0.83 -6.04 1.59
C TRP A 105 -0.56 -4.83 0.70
N GLY A 106 -1.55 -4.40 -0.08
CA GLY A 106 -1.45 -3.23 -0.95
C GLY A 106 -1.13 -1.97 -0.18
N ALA A 107 -1.70 -1.80 1.02
CA ALA A 107 -1.39 -0.68 1.89
C ALA A 107 0.11 -0.58 2.24
N HIS A 108 0.81 -1.71 2.32
CA HIS A 108 2.26 -1.73 2.53
C HIS A 108 3.06 -1.49 1.26
N HIS A 109 2.62 -2.08 0.13
CA HIS A 109 3.36 -1.97 -1.14
C HIS A 109 3.24 -0.57 -1.75
N TYR A 110 2.01 -0.04 -1.83
CA TYR A 110 1.78 1.30 -2.39
C TYR A 110 2.39 2.39 -1.52
N ASP A 111 2.44 2.20 -0.20
CA ASP A 111 3.11 3.12 0.70
C ASP A 111 4.60 3.27 0.38
N ILE A 112 5.31 2.16 0.19
CA ILE A 112 6.74 2.20 -0.19
C ILE A 112 6.93 2.77 -1.59
N ILE A 113 6.02 2.49 -2.53
CA ILE A 113 6.08 3.07 -3.88
C ILE A 113 5.94 4.59 -3.81
N GLN A 114 4.92 5.09 -3.09
CA GLN A 114 4.71 6.53 -2.88
C GLN A 114 5.96 7.19 -2.27
N TRP A 115 6.52 6.57 -1.25
CA TRP A 115 7.70 7.05 -0.55
C TRP A 115 8.94 7.12 -1.45
N ALA A 116 9.20 6.06 -2.22
CA ALA A 116 10.32 5.98 -3.15
C ALA A 116 10.23 6.97 -4.31
N LEU A 117 9.01 7.31 -4.74
CA LEU A 117 8.76 8.30 -5.78
C LEU A 117 8.66 9.74 -5.24
N GLY A 118 8.73 9.95 -3.91
CA GLY A 118 8.50 11.27 -3.32
C GLY A 118 7.06 11.79 -3.50
N ARG A 119 6.08 10.87 -3.56
CA ARG A 119 4.67 11.18 -3.89
C ARG A 119 3.74 11.06 -2.67
N ASP A 120 4.24 11.28 -1.46
CA ASP A 120 3.43 11.19 -0.23
C ASP A 120 2.22 12.14 -0.18
N GLU A 121 2.23 13.24 -0.94
CA GLU A 121 1.13 14.23 -1.01
C GLU A 121 0.33 14.14 -2.32
N SER A 122 0.58 13.12 -3.16
CA SER A 122 -0.13 12.92 -4.42
C SER A 122 -0.48 11.44 -4.64
N GLY A 123 -0.76 11.03 -5.88
CA GLY A 123 -1.06 9.64 -6.22
C GLY A 123 -1.24 9.45 -7.71
N PRO A 124 -1.52 8.22 -8.16
CA PRO A 124 -1.86 7.95 -9.55
C PRO A 124 -3.11 8.71 -9.97
N VAL A 125 -3.12 9.13 -11.23
CA VAL A 125 -4.24 9.89 -11.85
C VAL A 125 -5.18 9.00 -12.67
N GLU A 126 -4.77 7.78 -12.99
CA GLU A 126 -5.57 6.81 -13.73
C GLU A 126 -5.37 5.40 -13.17
N PHE A 127 -6.48 4.65 -13.09
CA PHE A 127 -6.54 3.26 -12.62
C PHE A 127 -7.23 2.41 -13.68
N VAL A 128 -6.50 1.52 -14.35
CA VAL A 128 -7.00 0.68 -15.44
C VAL A 128 -7.15 -0.75 -14.96
N PRO A 129 -8.35 -1.37 -15.05
CA PRO A 129 -8.57 -2.74 -14.58
C PRO A 129 -7.93 -3.76 -15.51
N LYS A 130 -7.67 -4.96 -14.98
CA LYS A 130 -7.22 -6.10 -15.79
C LYS A 130 -8.26 -6.45 -16.85
N GLY A 131 -7.79 -6.76 -18.05
CA GLY A 131 -8.63 -7.17 -19.20
C GLY A 131 -9.21 -6.00 -19.99
N TYR A 132 -9.16 -4.77 -19.50
CA TYR A 132 -9.62 -3.62 -20.25
C TYR A 132 -8.78 -3.43 -21.51
N LYS A 133 -9.42 -3.45 -22.70
CA LYS A 133 -8.76 -3.38 -24.01
C LYS A 133 -7.63 -4.41 -24.22
N GLY A 134 -7.73 -5.56 -23.56
CA GLY A 134 -6.74 -6.64 -23.68
C GLY A 134 -5.55 -6.53 -22.71
N GLU A 135 -5.54 -5.59 -21.78
CA GLU A 135 -4.47 -5.45 -20.78
C GLU A 135 -4.33 -6.69 -19.90
N GLU A 136 -3.15 -7.25 -19.84
CA GLU A 136 -2.86 -8.48 -19.09
C GLU A 136 -2.94 -8.27 -17.59
N TYR A 137 -2.53 -7.10 -17.13
CA TYR A 137 -2.48 -6.72 -15.70
C TYR A 137 -3.30 -5.46 -15.43
N GLN A 138 -3.82 -5.34 -14.23
CA GLN A 138 -4.28 -4.06 -13.72
C GLN A 138 -3.08 -3.12 -13.54
N TYR A 139 -3.21 -1.85 -13.91
CA TYR A 139 -2.15 -0.87 -13.72
C TYR A 139 -2.69 0.51 -13.32
N TYR A 140 -1.83 1.33 -12.77
CA TYR A 140 -2.10 2.71 -12.38
C TYR A 140 -1.03 3.62 -12.95
N VAL A 141 -1.40 4.82 -13.34
CA VAL A 141 -0.50 5.78 -14.00
C VAL A 141 -0.43 7.06 -13.19
N TYR A 142 0.79 7.53 -12.92
CA TYR A 142 1.03 8.85 -12.38
C TYR A 142 1.00 9.92 -13.48
N ASP A 143 0.92 11.19 -13.07
CA ASP A 143 0.91 12.36 -13.97
C ASP A 143 2.15 12.50 -14.87
N ASP A 144 3.28 11.93 -14.47
CA ASP A 144 4.53 11.88 -15.22
C ASP A 144 4.68 10.66 -16.14
N GLY A 145 3.65 9.82 -16.22
CA GLY A 145 3.62 8.59 -17.00
C GLY A 145 4.20 7.35 -16.30
N THR A 146 4.74 7.49 -15.09
CA THR A 146 5.21 6.34 -14.29
C THR A 146 4.05 5.37 -14.04
N LYS A 147 4.26 4.08 -14.35
CA LYS A 147 3.23 3.04 -14.29
C LYS A 147 3.48 2.06 -13.14
N ILE A 148 2.47 1.83 -12.30
CA ILE A 148 2.43 0.70 -11.37
C ILE A 148 1.68 -0.45 -12.01
N ILE A 149 2.30 -1.61 -12.16
CA ILE A 149 1.67 -2.86 -12.61
C ILE A 149 1.36 -3.71 -11.38
N ARG A 150 0.08 -3.99 -11.16
CA ARG A 150 -0.40 -4.78 -10.03
C ARG A 150 -0.49 -6.26 -10.39
N GLY A 151 -0.07 -7.12 -9.47
CA GLY A 151 -0.23 -8.56 -9.61
C GLY A 151 0.81 -9.24 -10.50
N TYR A 152 1.81 -8.49 -10.95
CA TYR A 152 2.94 -9.07 -11.67
C TYR A 152 3.64 -10.11 -10.79
N GLU A 153 3.63 -11.36 -11.21
CA GLU A 153 4.22 -12.50 -10.48
C GLU A 153 5.73 -12.62 -10.70
N GLY A 154 6.44 -11.51 -10.69
CA GLY A 154 7.91 -11.52 -10.72
C GLY A 154 8.45 -12.28 -9.51
N LYS A 155 9.21 -13.34 -9.74
CA LYS A 155 9.72 -14.24 -8.72
C LYS A 155 10.42 -13.48 -7.59
N GLY A 156 9.85 -13.53 -6.40
CA GLY A 156 10.56 -13.33 -5.15
C GLY A 156 10.47 -11.98 -4.46
N HIS A 157 10.16 -10.87 -5.12
CA HIS A 157 10.14 -9.54 -4.49
C HIS A 157 8.74 -8.94 -4.38
N MET A 158 8.52 -8.15 -3.31
CA MET A 158 7.24 -7.45 -3.10
C MET A 158 7.07 -6.31 -4.09
N ILE A 159 8.15 -5.55 -4.31
CA ILE A 159 8.17 -4.37 -5.18
C ILE A 159 9.43 -4.42 -6.03
N ARG A 160 9.29 -4.09 -7.30
CA ARG A 160 10.38 -3.93 -8.25
C ARG A 160 10.23 -2.58 -8.93
N PHE A 161 11.22 -1.71 -8.78
CA PHE A 161 11.34 -0.44 -9.47
C PHE A 161 12.24 -0.63 -10.68
N ILE A 162 11.77 -0.22 -11.86
CA ILE A 162 12.47 -0.35 -13.14
C ILE A 162 12.64 1.04 -13.71
N GLY A 163 13.90 1.45 -13.81
CA GLY A 163 14.32 2.71 -14.39
C GLY A 163 15.13 2.53 -15.67
N GLU A 164 15.54 3.64 -16.27
CA GLU A 164 16.32 3.65 -17.52
C GLU A 164 17.70 3.04 -17.36
N ASP A 165 18.30 3.16 -16.16
CA ASP A 165 19.68 2.76 -15.89
C ASP A 165 19.81 1.56 -14.94
N GLY A 166 18.68 0.96 -14.54
CA GLY A 166 18.74 -0.21 -13.66
C GLY A 166 17.44 -0.51 -12.90
N GLU A 167 17.58 -1.38 -11.91
CA GLU A 167 16.45 -1.86 -11.11
C GLU A 167 16.77 -1.92 -9.63
N VAL A 168 15.74 -1.69 -8.81
CA VAL A 168 15.75 -1.95 -7.38
C VAL A 168 14.58 -2.85 -7.02
N ARG A 169 14.86 -3.93 -6.29
CA ARG A 169 13.89 -4.92 -5.84
C ARG A 169 13.95 -5.08 -4.34
N VAL A 170 12.82 -5.01 -3.67
CA VAL A 170 12.78 -5.06 -2.20
C VAL A 170 11.65 -5.94 -1.67
N SER A 171 11.89 -6.60 -0.54
CA SER A 171 10.92 -7.44 0.19
C SER A 171 11.19 -7.45 1.68
N ARG A 172 10.22 -7.95 2.45
CA ARG A 172 10.40 -8.26 3.87
C ARG A 172 11.55 -9.24 4.09
N GLY A 173 12.13 -9.24 5.31
CA GLY A 173 13.29 -10.05 5.66
C GLY A 173 14.59 -9.48 5.09
N ASP A 174 14.68 -8.15 5.04
CA ASP A 174 15.85 -7.38 4.60
C ASP A 174 16.37 -7.74 3.20
N LYS A 175 15.46 -8.21 2.35
CA LYS A 175 15.80 -8.58 0.98
C LYS A 175 15.81 -7.33 0.10
N LEU A 176 16.99 -6.92 -0.28
CA LEU A 176 17.26 -5.86 -1.25
C LEU A 176 18.14 -6.41 -2.37
N ASP A 177 17.68 -6.36 -3.60
CA ASP A 177 18.44 -6.70 -4.78
C ASP A 177 18.42 -5.55 -5.77
N THR A 178 19.51 -5.40 -6.53
CA THR A 178 19.69 -4.32 -7.49
C THR A 178 20.29 -4.85 -8.77
N ASP A 179 20.05 -4.15 -9.86
CA ASP A 179 20.75 -4.29 -11.11
C ASP A 179 21.11 -2.88 -11.61
N PRO A 180 22.40 -2.57 -11.77
CA PRO A 180 23.57 -3.39 -11.42
C PRO A 180 23.70 -3.67 -9.91
N VAL A 181 24.32 -4.80 -9.57
CA VAL A 181 24.48 -5.28 -8.17
C VAL A 181 25.24 -4.27 -7.31
N SER A 182 26.12 -3.47 -7.89
CA SER A 182 26.90 -2.43 -7.21
C SER A 182 26.04 -1.40 -6.48
N LEU A 183 24.80 -1.18 -6.91
CA LEU A 183 23.89 -0.22 -6.28
C LEU A 183 23.55 -0.56 -4.82
N LYS A 184 23.63 -1.84 -4.42
CA LYS A 184 23.45 -2.24 -3.02
C LYS A 184 24.43 -1.53 -2.08
N ASN A 185 25.66 -1.33 -2.55
CA ASN A 185 26.78 -0.82 -1.76
C ASN A 185 26.97 0.70 -1.93
N VAL A 186 26.10 1.35 -2.68
CA VAL A 186 26.18 2.81 -2.87
C VAL A 186 26.06 3.51 -1.53
N VAL A 187 27.04 4.36 -1.22
CA VAL A 187 26.96 5.36 -0.16
C VAL A 187 26.31 6.59 -0.75
N LEU A 188 25.23 7.05 -0.15
CA LEU A 188 24.52 8.24 -0.64
C LEU A 188 25.46 9.47 -0.57
N ARG A 189 25.45 10.28 -1.60
CA ARG A 189 26.21 11.53 -1.68
C ARG A 189 25.73 12.54 -0.62
N PRO A 190 26.53 13.51 -0.23
CA PRO A 190 26.11 14.60 0.66
C PRO A 190 24.91 15.40 0.13
N SER A 191 24.77 15.50 -1.19
CA SER A 191 23.66 16.20 -1.87
C SER A 191 22.37 15.39 -1.97
N ASP A 192 22.44 14.08 -1.68
CA ASP A 192 21.28 13.20 -1.83
C ASP A 192 20.24 13.42 -0.72
N THR A 193 19.00 13.32 -1.07
CA THR A 193 17.89 13.35 -0.12
C THR A 193 17.95 12.14 0.81
N ARG A 194 17.97 12.40 2.12
CA ARG A 194 17.87 11.40 3.17
C ARG A 194 16.43 11.30 3.61
N LEU A 195 15.88 10.11 3.56
CA LEU A 195 14.55 9.88 4.06
C LEU A 195 14.55 9.81 5.61
N TYR A 196 13.38 10.09 6.20
CA TYR A 196 13.20 9.98 7.65
C TYR A 196 13.63 8.59 8.14
N GLU A 197 14.50 8.56 9.13
CA GLU A 197 15.02 7.32 9.70
C GLU A 197 14.23 6.89 10.92
N SER A 198 13.63 5.71 10.82
CA SER A 198 13.05 5.00 11.95
C SER A 198 13.51 3.54 11.87
N ASN A 199 13.95 2.99 12.99
CA ASN A 199 14.36 1.59 13.10
C ASN A 199 13.39 0.77 13.96
N ASP A 200 12.42 1.43 14.59
CA ASP A 200 11.33 0.82 15.35
C ASP A 200 10.05 1.65 15.18
N HIS A 201 9.09 1.07 14.51
CA HIS A 201 7.83 1.72 14.18
C HIS A 201 6.99 2.12 15.41
N ARG A 202 7.04 1.34 16.48
CA ARG A 202 6.31 1.62 17.72
C ARG A 202 7.01 2.70 18.54
N ALA A 203 8.33 2.62 18.64
CA ALA A 203 9.14 3.63 19.31
C ALA A 203 9.01 4.98 18.60
N ASP A 204 8.98 5.02 17.28
CA ASP A 204 8.73 6.23 16.48
C ASP A 204 7.40 6.88 16.86
N TRP A 205 6.32 6.12 16.92
CA TRP A 205 5.01 6.62 17.34
C TRP A 205 5.00 7.17 18.76
N LEU A 206 5.58 6.45 19.72
CA LEU A 206 5.68 6.90 21.11
C LEU A 206 6.50 8.19 21.24
N ASN A 207 7.60 8.29 20.48
CA ASN A 207 8.43 9.49 20.42
C ASN A 207 7.68 10.67 19.76
N ALA A 208 6.90 10.39 18.71
CA ALA A 208 6.05 11.38 18.08
C ALA A 208 4.99 11.95 19.05
N ILE A 209 4.35 11.08 19.85
CA ILE A 209 3.40 11.52 20.90
C ILE A 209 4.09 12.44 21.92
N ARG A 210 5.28 12.09 22.40
CA ARG A 210 6.04 12.87 23.38
C ARG A 210 6.54 14.20 22.82
N SER A 211 7.10 14.18 21.62
CA SER A 211 7.66 15.37 20.97
C SER A 211 6.63 16.23 20.25
N ARG A 212 5.41 15.74 20.07
CA ARG A 212 4.33 16.36 19.27
C ARG A 212 4.69 16.56 17.79
N LYS A 213 5.70 15.86 17.29
CA LYS A 213 6.07 15.82 15.87
C LYS A 213 5.30 14.71 15.15
N GLN A 214 5.20 14.82 13.83
CA GLN A 214 4.56 13.76 13.03
C GLN A 214 5.43 12.51 13.01
N PRO A 215 4.83 11.30 13.17
CA PRO A 215 5.55 10.03 12.99
C PRO A 215 5.83 9.76 11.52
N ILE A 216 6.72 8.80 11.26
CA ILE A 216 7.12 8.41 9.89
C ILE A 216 5.93 8.02 8.99
N CYS A 217 4.88 7.44 9.57
CA CYS A 217 3.66 7.02 8.86
C CYS A 217 2.43 7.75 9.41
N HIS A 218 2.42 9.08 9.34
CA HIS A 218 1.28 9.85 9.81
C HIS A 218 0.01 9.63 8.97
N VAL A 219 -1.13 10.10 9.49
CA VAL A 219 -2.45 9.86 8.88
C VAL A 219 -2.59 10.34 7.43
N GLY A 220 -1.85 11.37 7.03
CA GLY A 220 -1.84 11.86 5.65
C GLY A 220 -1.28 10.82 4.67
N ILE A 221 -0.16 10.20 5.04
CA ILE A 221 0.45 9.10 4.27
C ILE A 221 -0.52 7.92 4.15
N GLY A 222 -1.13 7.52 5.29
CA GLY A 222 -2.12 6.44 5.29
C GLY A 222 -3.34 6.74 4.42
N HIS A 223 -3.78 7.99 4.39
CA HIS A 223 -4.88 8.42 3.54
C HIS A 223 -4.53 8.24 2.05
N ARG A 224 -3.37 8.74 1.59
CA ARG A 224 -2.93 8.59 0.19
C ARG A 224 -2.80 7.13 -0.23
N THR A 225 -2.20 6.32 0.61
CA THR A 225 -2.05 4.88 0.35
C THR A 225 -3.41 4.17 0.29
N ALA A 226 -4.33 4.47 1.21
CA ALA A 226 -5.68 3.92 1.20
C ALA A 226 -6.47 4.32 -0.04
N THR A 227 -6.30 5.57 -0.52
CA THR A 227 -6.91 6.04 -1.77
C THR A 227 -6.50 5.17 -2.96
N ILE A 228 -5.22 4.81 -3.10
CA ILE A 228 -4.78 3.89 -4.16
C ILE A 228 -5.48 2.53 -4.03
N CYS A 229 -5.55 1.98 -2.81
CA CYS A 229 -6.24 0.70 -2.57
C CYS A 229 -7.73 0.78 -2.95
N HIS A 230 -8.41 1.87 -2.62
CA HIS A 230 -9.83 2.04 -2.92
C HIS A 230 -10.08 2.23 -4.41
N LEU A 231 -9.36 3.14 -5.07
CA LEU A 231 -9.53 3.43 -6.49
C LEU A 231 -9.19 2.22 -7.37
N SER A 232 -8.18 1.44 -7.01
CA SER A 232 -7.87 0.19 -7.68
C SER A 232 -9.01 -0.83 -7.57
N GLY A 233 -9.62 -0.94 -6.38
CA GLY A 233 -10.77 -1.81 -6.15
C GLY A 233 -12.04 -1.33 -6.88
N ILE A 234 -12.25 -0.02 -6.95
CA ILE A 234 -13.37 0.59 -7.69
C ILE A 234 -13.22 0.32 -9.20
N SER A 235 -12.03 0.55 -9.76
CA SER A 235 -11.75 0.28 -11.17
C SER A 235 -12.00 -1.18 -11.53
N GLU A 236 -11.52 -2.11 -10.69
CA GLU A 236 -11.74 -3.55 -10.86
C GLU A 236 -13.22 -3.92 -10.85
N ARG A 237 -13.99 -3.42 -9.88
CA ARG A 237 -15.43 -3.70 -9.76
C ARG A 237 -16.26 -3.10 -10.87
N LEU A 238 -15.88 -1.93 -11.37
CA LEU A 238 -16.55 -1.26 -12.50
C LEU A 238 -16.12 -1.79 -13.86
N ASN A 239 -15.05 -2.58 -13.91
CA ASN A 239 -14.43 -3.08 -15.14
C ASN A 239 -14.18 -1.99 -16.18
N ARG A 240 -13.77 -0.80 -15.73
CA ARG A 240 -13.42 0.33 -16.57
C ARG A 240 -12.39 1.23 -15.90
N PRO A 241 -11.63 2.03 -16.67
CA PRO A 241 -10.72 3.01 -16.08
C PRO A 241 -11.44 4.00 -15.15
N VAL A 242 -10.74 4.38 -14.10
CA VAL A 242 -11.12 5.43 -13.16
C VAL A 242 -10.06 6.52 -13.22
N LEU A 243 -10.48 7.74 -13.50
CA LEU A 243 -9.63 8.91 -13.43
C LEU A 243 -9.76 9.57 -12.05
N TRP A 244 -8.65 10.10 -11.55
CA TRP A 244 -8.58 10.73 -10.25
C TRP A 244 -7.69 11.97 -10.28
N ASP A 245 -8.11 13.01 -9.60
CA ASP A 245 -7.30 14.21 -9.38
C ASP A 245 -6.85 14.26 -7.91
N PRO A 246 -5.60 13.86 -7.60
CA PRO A 246 -5.11 13.80 -6.22
C PRO A 246 -4.94 15.19 -5.57
N ILE A 247 -5.07 16.26 -6.32
CA ILE A 247 -4.94 17.63 -5.81
C ILE A 247 -6.30 18.18 -5.35
N LYS A 248 -7.38 17.81 -6.04
CA LYS A 248 -8.74 18.32 -5.78
C LYS A 248 -9.54 17.49 -4.79
N GLU A 249 -9.00 16.41 -4.25
CA GLU A 249 -9.72 15.55 -3.29
C GLU A 249 -10.09 16.23 -1.96
#